data_7b44c6dda281edb94a1aed34e13aa1dd
#
_entry.id   7b44c6dda281edb94a1aed34e13aa1dd
#
_cell.length_a   1.000
_cell.length_b   1.000
_cell.length_c   1.000
_cell.angle_alpha   90.00
_cell.angle_beta   90.00
_cell.angle_gamma   90.00
#
_symmetry.space_group_name_H-M   'P 1'
#
loop_
_entity.id
_entity.type
_entity.pdbx_description
1 polymer ?
#
loop_
_entity_poly.entity_id
_entity_poly.type
_entity_poly.pdbx_seq_one_letter_code
_entity_poly.pdbx_strand_id
1 'polypeptide(L)'
;MALTRRQKWRIEKVQSEKIARANKASIKTENNKLSNEKEQQGLVITRYGQRQLVESLTGELFQSTGRKNIGPSVAGDKVLFQPAGGNEGIVTAIYPRRNELKRQDRLIAANIDQLWLVVSIEPHYEFELIDRYLILAENSKLPINIVVN
;
A
#
# COMPACT_ATOMS: atom_id res chain seq x y z
N MET A 1 -15.81 15.43 -0.91
CA MET A 1 -15.25 16.64 -0.25
C MET A 1 -13.75 16.46 -0.11
N ALA A 2 -12.95 17.36 -0.67
CA ALA A 2 -11.49 17.34 -0.52
C ALA A 2 -11.09 17.85 0.87
N LEU A 3 -10.14 17.18 1.51
CA LEU A 3 -9.61 17.57 2.81
C LEU A 3 -8.82 18.89 2.71
N THR A 4 -9.02 19.78 3.69
CA THR A 4 -8.23 21.03 3.78
C THR A 4 -6.77 20.74 4.11
N ARG A 5 -5.87 21.69 3.78
CA ARG A 5 -4.42 21.56 4.07
C ARG A 5 -4.14 21.30 5.56
N ARG A 6 -4.89 21.94 6.47
CA ARG A 6 -4.79 21.72 7.93
C ARG A 6 -5.23 20.30 8.33
N GLN A 7 -6.28 19.76 7.70
CA GLN A 7 -6.75 18.41 7.98
C GLN A 7 -5.73 17.36 7.50
N LYS A 8 -5.17 17.54 6.29
CA LYS A 8 -4.09 16.67 5.78
C LYS A 8 -2.89 16.66 6.73
N TRP A 9 -2.40 17.82 7.14
CA TRP A 9 -1.27 17.92 8.06
C TRP A 9 -1.53 17.24 9.42
N ARG A 10 -2.74 17.39 10.01
CA ARG A 10 -3.11 16.68 11.24
C ARG A 10 -3.11 15.18 11.07
N ILE A 11 -3.62 14.68 9.95
CA ILE A 11 -3.67 13.26 9.62
C ILE A 11 -2.25 12.71 9.51
N GLU A 12 -1.39 13.36 8.74
CA GLU A 12 0.02 12.99 8.56
C GLU A 12 0.78 12.98 9.91
N LYS A 13 0.59 14.00 10.74
CA LYS A 13 1.21 14.06 12.06
C LYS A 13 0.76 12.90 12.97
N VAL A 14 -0.53 12.62 13.06
CA VAL A 14 -1.05 11.52 13.87
C VAL A 14 -0.56 10.16 13.35
N GLN A 15 -0.48 9.98 12.04
CA GLN A 15 0.05 8.75 11.45
C GLN A 15 1.55 8.60 11.75
N SER A 16 2.36 9.64 11.59
CA SER A 16 3.80 9.60 11.87
C SER A 16 4.09 9.31 13.34
N GLU A 17 3.33 9.89 14.27
CA GLU A 17 3.45 9.60 15.70
C GLU A 17 3.11 8.14 16.04
N LYS A 18 2.07 7.58 15.42
CA LYS A 18 1.70 6.18 15.60
C LYS A 18 2.77 5.24 15.07
N ILE A 19 3.27 5.48 13.86
CA ILE A 19 4.34 4.71 13.26
C ILE A 19 5.60 4.76 14.14
N ALA A 20 5.97 5.94 14.64
CA ALA A 20 7.12 6.09 15.51
C ALA A 20 6.96 5.30 16.82
N ARG A 21 5.75 5.26 17.41
CA ARG A 21 5.46 4.45 18.61
C ARG A 21 5.51 2.96 18.30
N ALA A 22 4.95 2.51 17.17
CA ALA A 22 4.96 1.11 16.76
C ALA A 22 6.39 0.63 16.51
N ASN A 23 7.23 1.42 15.82
CA ASN A 23 8.63 1.09 15.57
C ASN A 23 9.45 0.99 16.89
N LYS A 24 9.19 1.88 17.88
CA LYS A 24 9.82 1.78 19.20
C LYS A 24 9.34 0.55 19.99
N ALA A 25 8.07 0.16 19.83
CA ALA A 25 7.53 -1.03 20.46
C ALA A 25 8.12 -2.31 19.85
N SER A 26 8.29 -2.37 18.52
CA SER A 26 8.91 -3.51 17.82
C SER A 26 10.32 -3.80 18.30
N ILE A 27 11.12 -2.75 18.55
CA ILE A 27 12.49 -2.89 19.08
C ILE A 27 12.51 -3.45 20.52
N LYS A 28 11.44 -3.24 21.30
CA LYS A 28 11.34 -3.74 22.68
C LYS A 28 10.70 -5.12 22.82
N THR A 29 10.11 -5.68 21.77
CA THR A 29 9.21 -6.84 21.85
C THR A 29 9.72 -8.08 21.14
N GLU A 30 11.05 -8.32 21.07
CA GLU A 30 11.55 -9.66 20.74
C GLU A 30 11.21 -10.72 21.81
N ASN A 31 10.64 -10.33 22.96
CA ASN A 31 10.44 -11.22 24.11
C ASN A 31 9.00 -11.39 24.63
N ASN A 32 7.95 -10.99 23.91
CA ASN A 32 6.59 -11.25 24.42
C ASN A 32 5.58 -11.57 23.31
N LYS A 33 5.45 -12.88 23.04
CA LYS A 33 4.27 -13.47 22.38
C LYS A 33 3.09 -13.29 23.34
N LEU A 34 1.98 -12.80 22.81
CA LEU A 34 0.61 -12.74 23.36
C LEU A 34 0.08 -11.33 23.65
N SER A 35 -0.51 -10.74 22.63
CA SER A 35 -1.79 -10.02 22.74
C SER A 35 -2.34 -9.72 21.33
N ASN A 36 -3.48 -10.35 21.00
CA ASN A 36 -4.23 -10.16 19.75
C ASN A 36 -4.80 -8.73 19.55
N GLU A 37 -4.45 -7.78 20.41
CA GLU A 37 -4.97 -6.41 20.38
C GLU A 37 -3.93 -5.35 20.02
N LYS A 38 -2.66 -5.72 19.83
CA LYS A 38 -1.59 -4.76 19.50
C LYS A 38 -1.57 -4.48 18.01
N GLU A 39 -1.35 -3.21 17.68
CA GLU A 39 -1.09 -2.79 16.30
C GLU A 39 0.13 -3.54 15.73
N GLN A 40 -0.04 -4.12 14.54
CA GLN A 40 0.96 -4.93 13.83
C GLN A 40 1.28 -4.28 12.48
N GLN A 41 2.49 -4.54 11.97
CA GLN A 41 2.87 -4.16 10.61
C GLN A 41 2.32 -5.19 9.63
N GLY A 42 1.91 -4.70 8.46
CA GLY A 42 1.45 -5.56 7.36
C GLY A 42 1.63 -4.90 6.01
N LEU A 43 1.42 -5.69 4.98
CA LEU A 43 1.46 -5.29 3.58
C LEU A 43 0.07 -5.40 2.97
N VAL A 44 -0.39 -4.36 2.29
CA VAL A 44 -1.64 -4.41 1.52
C VAL A 44 -1.40 -5.20 0.23
N ILE A 45 -2.00 -6.37 0.13
CA ILE A 45 -1.90 -7.23 -1.07
C ILE A 45 -2.86 -6.74 -2.16
N THR A 46 -4.11 -6.45 -1.76
CA THR A 46 -5.12 -5.97 -2.70
C THR A 46 -6.18 -5.14 -1.99
N ARG A 47 -6.93 -4.37 -2.77
CA ARG A 47 -8.02 -3.55 -2.27
C ARG A 47 -9.27 -3.72 -3.12
N TYR A 48 -10.39 -3.94 -2.45
CA TYR A 48 -11.73 -4.05 -3.04
C TYR A 48 -12.66 -3.00 -2.41
N GLY A 49 -12.80 -1.87 -3.07
CA GLY A 49 -13.63 -0.76 -2.56
C GLY A 49 -13.11 -0.23 -1.21
N GLN A 50 -13.84 -0.47 -0.13
CA GLN A 50 -13.46 -0.07 1.24
C GLN A 50 -12.72 -1.17 2.01
N ARG A 51 -12.76 -2.41 1.53
CA ARG A 51 -12.04 -3.55 2.12
C ARG A 51 -10.69 -3.75 1.45
N GLN A 52 -9.74 -4.26 2.19
CA GLN A 52 -8.40 -4.56 1.73
C GLN A 52 -7.89 -5.83 2.39
N LEU A 53 -7.10 -6.59 1.65
CA LEU A 53 -6.41 -7.76 2.17
C LEU A 53 -5.03 -7.33 2.64
N VAL A 54 -4.74 -7.54 3.91
CA VAL A 54 -3.47 -7.20 4.54
C VAL A 54 -2.79 -8.48 4.95
N GLU A 55 -1.54 -8.66 4.56
CA GLU A 55 -0.67 -9.73 5.00
C GLU A 55 0.17 -9.23 6.17
N SER A 56 0.17 -9.97 7.28
CA SER A 56 1.02 -9.71 8.44
C SER A 56 2.45 -10.13 8.16
N LEU A 57 3.39 -9.75 9.03
CA LEU A 57 4.79 -10.20 8.95
C LEU A 57 4.93 -11.72 9.14
N THR A 58 3.92 -12.39 9.72
CA THR A 58 3.87 -13.85 9.90
C THR A 58 3.25 -14.59 8.70
N GLY A 59 2.82 -13.85 7.65
CA GLY A 59 2.16 -14.42 6.46
C GLY A 59 0.66 -14.66 6.63
N GLU A 60 0.08 -14.26 7.75
CA GLU A 60 -1.37 -14.37 7.97
C GLU A 60 -2.13 -13.27 7.20
N LEU A 61 -3.26 -13.63 6.61
CA LEU A 61 -4.08 -12.73 5.81
C LEU A 61 -5.29 -12.22 6.61
N PHE A 62 -5.46 -10.90 6.64
CA PHE A 62 -6.54 -10.21 7.33
C PHE A 62 -7.39 -9.40 6.35
N GLN A 63 -8.70 -9.63 6.36
CA GLN A 63 -9.64 -8.74 5.70
C GLN A 63 -9.81 -7.46 6.53
N SER A 64 -9.22 -6.38 6.05
CA SER A 64 -9.11 -5.15 6.83
C SER A 64 -9.93 -4.02 6.21
N THR A 65 -10.39 -3.11 7.07
CA THR A 65 -10.99 -1.84 6.66
C THR A 65 -10.09 -0.68 7.10
N GLY A 66 -10.07 0.40 6.34
CA GLY A 66 -9.35 1.61 6.72
C GLY A 66 -10.17 2.51 7.64
N ARG A 67 -9.55 3.13 8.65
CA ARG A 67 -10.21 4.20 9.40
C ARG A 67 -10.51 5.39 8.48
N LYS A 68 -11.61 6.11 8.72
CA LYS A 68 -12.07 7.25 7.90
C LYS A 68 -11.02 8.36 7.70
N ASN A 69 -10.04 8.47 8.59
CA ASN A 69 -9.03 9.52 8.62
C ASN A 69 -7.67 9.11 8.02
N ILE A 70 -7.54 7.91 7.48
CA ILE A 70 -6.38 7.49 6.69
C ILE A 70 -6.76 7.59 5.22
N GLY A 71 -5.86 8.16 4.41
CA GLY A 71 -6.07 8.21 2.96
C GLY A 71 -6.28 6.80 2.37
N PRO A 72 -6.65 6.72 1.09
CA PRO A 72 -6.85 5.43 0.45
C PRO A 72 -5.52 4.66 0.39
N SER A 73 -5.54 3.44 0.94
CA SER A 73 -4.45 2.48 0.74
C SER A 73 -4.57 1.81 -0.63
N VAL A 74 -3.48 1.34 -1.15
CA VAL A 74 -3.38 0.59 -2.42
C VAL A 74 -2.47 -0.62 -2.24
N ALA A 75 -2.48 -1.53 -3.21
CA ALA A 75 -1.56 -2.67 -3.23
C ALA A 75 -0.11 -2.19 -3.10
N GLY A 76 0.69 -2.87 -2.30
CA GLY A 76 2.08 -2.52 -1.98
C GLY A 76 2.26 -1.53 -0.83
N ASP A 77 1.18 -0.97 -0.27
CA ASP A 77 1.30 -0.12 0.91
C ASP A 77 1.71 -0.92 2.15
N LYS A 78 2.76 -0.46 2.83
CA LYS A 78 3.07 -0.90 4.18
C LYS A 78 2.14 -0.19 5.15
N VAL A 79 1.50 -0.94 6.03
CA VAL A 79 0.46 -0.42 6.91
C VAL A 79 0.69 -0.86 8.35
N LEU A 80 0.16 -0.07 9.27
CA LEU A 80 -0.07 -0.46 10.63
C LEU A 80 -1.54 -0.86 10.76
N PHE A 81 -1.82 -2.06 11.24
CA PHE A 81 -3.20 -2.54 11.41
C PHE A 81 -3.37 -3.20 12.76
N GLN A 82 -4.58 -3.22 13.26
CA GLN A 82 -4.98 -3.87 14.49
C GLN A 82 -5.89 -5.04 14.14
N PRO A 83 -5.52 -6.28 14.47
CA PRO A 83 -6.44 -7.41 14.40
C PRO A 83 -7.69 -7.16 15.23
N ALA A 84 -8.86 -7.56 14.69
CA ALA A 84 -10.15 -7.31 15.31
C ALA A 84 -10.92 -8.60 15.65
N GLY A 85 -10.20 -9.72 15.69
CA GLY A 85 -10.74 -11.06 15.90
C GLY A 85 -10.91 -11.85 14.60
N GLY A 86 -10.64 -13.15 14.65
CA GLY A 86 -10.59 -13.98 13.42
C GLY A 86 -9.61 -13.42 12.40
N ASN A 87 -10.01 -13.43 11.13
CA ASN A 87 -9.20 -12.89 10.03
C ASN A 87 -9.58 -11.43 9.66
N GLU A 88 -10.17 -10.68 10.60
CA GLU A 88 -10.52 -9.26 10.38
C GLU A 88 -9.49 -8.33 11.00
N GLY A 89 -9.36 -7.12 10.41
CA GLY A 89 -8.44 -6.10 10.88
C GLY A 89 -8.87 -4.68 10.54
N ILE A 90 -8.25 -3.73 11.23
CA ILE A 90 -8.49 -2.31 11.01
C ILE A 90 -7.15 -1.63 10.74
N VAL A 91 -6.96 -1.12 9.53
CA VAL A 91 -5.77 -0.31 9.22
C VAL A 91 -5.85 1.03 9.92
N THR A 92 -4.82 1.35 10.68
CA THR A 92 -4.74 2.53 11.54
C THR A 92 -3.76 3.58 11.05
N ALA A 93 -2.77 3.19 10.24
CA ALA A 93 -1.84 4.10 9.56
C ALA A 93 -1.27 3.48 8.29
N ILE A 94 -0.81 4.33 7.37
CA ILE A 94 -0.08 3.94 6.16
C ILE A 94 1.33 4.52 6.30
N TYR A 95 2.35 3.68 6.11
CA TYR A 95 3.74 4.13 6.11
C TYR A 95 4.04 5.02 4.90
N PRO A 96 5.05 5.90 4.99
CA PRO A 96 5.50 6.69 3.85
C PRO A 96 5.84 5.78 2.67
N ARG A 97 5.33 6.14 1.50
CA ARG A 97 5.58 5.42 0.26
C ARG A 97 6.94 5.81 -0.31
N ARG A 98 7.68 4.82 -0.81
CA ARG A 98 8.92 5.05 -1.54
C ARG A 98 8.64 5.63 -2.93
N ASN A 99 7.65 5.07 -3.61
CA ASN A 99 7.14 5.52 -4.90
C ASN A 99 5.64 5.21 -5.03
N GLU A 100 5.01 5.83 -6.03
CA GLU A 100 3.59 5.69 -6.31
C GLU A 100 3.38 5.51 -7.81
N LEU A 101 2.59 4.52 -8.20
CA LEU A 101 2.11 4.37 -9.57
C LEU A 101 0.71 4.97 -9.69
N LYS A 102 0.58 5.98 -10.53
CA LYS A 102 -0.69 6.65 -10.80
C LYS A 102 -1.05 6.48 -12.27
N ARG A 103 -2.31 6.22 -12.53
CA ARG A 103 -2.90 6.27 -13.87
C ARG A 103 -3.92 7.38 -13.87
N GLN A 104 -3.67 8.44 -14.67
CA GLN A 104 -4.34 9.71 -14.50
C GLN A 104 -4.19 10.17 -13.04
N ASP A 105 -5.21 10.66 -12.37
CA ASP A 105 -5.11 11.06 -10.96
C ASP A 105 -5.38 9.92 -9.96
N ARG A 106 -5.58 8.68 -10.44
CA ARG A 106 -5.88 7.54 -9.59
C ARG A 106 -4.62 6.79 -9.21
N LEU A 107 -4.36 6.70 -7.92
CA LEU A 107 -3.31 5.86 -7.37
C LEU A 107 -3.69 4.38 -7.54
N ILE A 108 -2.79 3.59 -8.14
CA ILE A 108 -2.99 2.17 -8.46
C ILE A 108 -2.23 1.28 -7.50
N ALA A 109 -0.94 1.57 -7.30
CA ALA A 109 -0.06 0.79 -6.45
C ALA A 109 1.06 1.67 -5.86
N ALA A 110 1.74 1.16 -4.83
CA ALA A 110 2.84 1.84 -4.16
C ALA A 110 3.99 0.87 -3.87
N ASN A 111 5.16 1.44 -3.57
CA ASN A 111 6.37 0.70 -3.20
C ASN A 111 6.80 -0.36 -4.23
N ILE A 112 6.67 -0.01 -5.51
CA ILE A 112 6.98 -0.87 -6.65
C ILE A 112 8.48 -0.86 -6.89
N ASP A 113 9.07 -2.02 -7.19
CA ASP A 113 10.48 -2.16 -7.55
C ASP A 113 10.69 -2.05 -9.06
N GLN A 114 9.80 -2.63 -9.86
CA GLN A 114 9.89 -2.62 -11.32
C GLN A 114 8.54 -2.88 -11.97
N LEU A 115 8.41 -2.50 -13.23
CA LEU A 115 7.25 -2.78 -14.08
C LEU A 115 7.61 -3.86 -15.10
N TRP A 116 6.67 -4.76 -15.36
CA TRP A 116 6.77 -5.75 -16.43
C TRP A 116 5.60 -5.53 -17.37
N LEU A 117 5.90 -5.07 -18.58
CA LEU A 117 4.93 -4.92 -19.64
C LEU A 117 4.95 -6.18 -20.51
N VAL A 118 3.94 -7.00 -20.36
CA VAL A 118 3.78 -8.21 -21.17
C VAL A 118 2.92 -7.89 -22.38
N VAL A 119 3.46 -8.05 -23.57
CA VAL A 119 2.76 -7.86 -24.83
C VAL A 119 2.68 -9.21 -25.58
N SER A 120 1.56 -9.49 -26.24
CA SER A 120 1.36 -10.68 -27.06
C SER A 120 1.56 -10.34 -28.53
N ILE A 121 2.05 -11.30 -29.32
CA ILE A 121 2.17 -11.16 -30.77
C ILE A 121 0.77 -11.20 -31.41
N GLU A 122 -0.13 -12.02 -30.88
CA GLU A 122 -1.52 -12.12 -31.29
C GLU A 122 -2.47 -12.00 -30.07
N PRO A 123 -3.47 -11.08 -30.10
CA PRO A 123 -3.68 -10.04 -31.13
C PRO A 123 -2.56 -9.00 -31.13
N HIS A 124 -2.31 -8.38 -32.28
CA HIS A 124 -1.26 -7.37 -32.41
C HIS A 124 -1.44 -6.27 -31.37
N TYR A 125 -0.33 -5.95 -30.71
CA TYR A 125 -0.28 -4.84 -29.77
C TYR A 125 -0.12 -3.50 -30.52
N GLU A 126 -0.75 -2.46 -29.99
CA GLU A 126 -0.58 -1.09 -30.48
C GLU A 126 0.70 -0.49 -29.88
N PHE A 127 1.62 0.00 -30.72
CA PHE A 127 2.86 0.65 -30.27
C PHE A 127 2.56 1.85 -29.34
N GLU A 128 1.48 2.56 -29.61
CA GLU A 128 1.01 3.67 -28.75
C GLU A 128 0.72 3.22 -27.31
N LEU A 129 0.30 1.99 -27.12
CA LEU A 129 0.08 1.45 -25.78
C LEU A 129 1.41 1.24 -25.05
N ILE A 130 2.42 0.74 -25.76
CA ILE A 130 3.78 0.58 -25.20
C ILE A 130 4.33 1.94 -24.80
N ASP A 131 4.26 2.93 -25.71
CA ASP A 131 4.74 4.29 -25.44
C ASP A 131 4.08 4.90 -24.18
N ARG A 132 2.77 4.70 -24.02
CA ARG A 132 2.06 5.16 -22.81
C ARG A 132 2.61 4.54 -21.52
N TYR A 133 2.96 3.26 -21.55
CA TYR A 133 3.53 2.60 -20.38
C TYR A 133 5.00 2.99 -20.14
N LEU A 134 5.77 3.24 -21.20
CA LEU A 134 7.14 3.76 -21.09
C LEU A 134 7.13 5.16 -20.45
N ILE A 135 6.26 6.05 -20.91
CA ILE A 135 6.08 7.38 -20.32
C ILE A 135 5.62 7.28 -18.86
N LEU A 136 4.73 6.35 -18.54
CA LEU A 136 4.27 6.13 -17.17
C LEU A 136 5.42 5.67 -16.26
N ALA A 137 6.27 4.75 -16.74
CA ALA A 137 7.43 4.26 -16.02
C ALA A 137 8.45 5.37 -15.77
N GLU A 138 8.76 6.16 -16.79
CA GLU A 138 9.68 7.31 -16.71
C GLU A 138 9.19 8.35 -15.71
N ASN A 139 7.92 8.76 -15.81
CA ASN A 139 7.33 9.70 -14.87
C ASN A 139 7.30 9.20 -13.43
N SER A 140 7.20 7.88 -13.25
CA SER A 140 7.20 7.23 -11.93
C SER A 140 8.60 6.86 -11.45
N LYS A 141 9.64 7.08 -12.28
CA LYS A 141 11.04 6.67 -12.05
C LYS A 141 11.17 5.18 -11.70
N LEU A 142 10.43 4.34 -12.42
CA LEU A 142 10.42 2.90 -12.25
C LEU A 142 11.13 2.22 -13.42
N PRO A 143 12.01 1.25 -13.17
CA PRO A 143 12.54 0.41 -14.24
C PRO A 143 11.40 -0.39 -14.87
N ILE A 144 11.41 -0.48 -16.20
CA ILE A 144 10.42 -1.23 -16.97
C ILE A 144 11.11 -2.29 -17.84
N ASN A 145 10.54 -3.48 -17.85
CA ASN A 145 10.93 -4.58 -18.69
C ASN A 145 9.78 -4.90 -19.66
N ILE A 146 10.10 -5.08 -20.93
CA ILE A 146 9.12 -5.50 -21.93
C ILE A 146 9.34 -6.98 -22.21
N VAL A 147 8.28 -7.76 -22.09
CA VAL A 147 8.25 -9.19 -22.38
C VAL A 147 7.29 -9.43 -23.54
N VAL A 148 7.78 -10.06 -24.59
CA VAL A 148 6.97 -10.46 -25.75
C VAL A 148 6.63 -11.94 -25.59
N ASN A 149 5.35 -12.27 -25.60
CA ASN A 149 4.84 -13.63 -25.43
C ASN A 149 4.05 -14.09 -26.67
#